data_114c1673ed075b0b5c8521766996fd7a
#
_entry.id   114c1673ed075b0b5c8521766996fd7a
#
_cell.length_a   1.000
_cell.length_b   1.000
_cell.length_c   1.000
_cell.angle_alpha   90.00
_cell.angle_beta   90.00
_cell.angle_gamma   90.00
#
_symmetry.space_group_name_H-M   'P 1'
#
loop_
_entity.id
_entity.type
_entity.pdbx_description
1 polymer ?
#
loop_
_entity_poly.entity_id
_entity_poly.type
_entity_poly.pdbx_seq_one_letter_code
_entity_poly.pdbx_strand_id
1 'polypeptide(L)'
;MKKNLFYLFALICSMSLFTACSDDDEAPDYSKVIESEMAGNYKGTLTVTVEGTTMPSEPQKIKIEKAGPSAINLSLANFSFMGITIGDVELKNCVLSQNGNVYTFTGTQDLKVDALSCTINAKGTIANSAVKVDMDIDATVGGLKQSVKVVYEGTRLTGSESSEAKITAFSFDMSNEANAIVIEQPVINEDNTITFSR
;
A
#
# COMPACT_ATOMS: atom_id res chain seq x y z
N MET A 1 -19.30 -58.20 -6.51
CA MET A 1 -18.53 -56.97 -6.61
C MET A 1 -19.34 -55.64 -6.45
N LYS A 2 -20.65 -55.61 -6.60
CA LYS A 2 -21.47 -54.40 -6.45
C LYS A 2 -21.76 -53.93 -5.02
N LYS A 3 -21.72 -54.84 -4.05
CA LYS A 3 -22.00 -54.55 -2.62
C LYS A 3 -20.84 -53.82 -1.92
N ASN A 4 -19.60 -54.09 -2.28
CA ASN A 4 -18.43 -53.44 -1.66
C ASN A 4 -18.25 -51.96 -2.12
N LEU A 5 -18.73 -51.63 -3.31
CA LEU A 5 -18.69 -50.26 -3.80
C LEU A 5 -19.66 -49.33 -3.05
N PHE A 6 -20.79 -49.92 -2.61
CA PHE A 6 -21.82 -49.18 -1.85
C PHE A 6 -21.32 -48.83 -0.42
N TYR A 7 -20.57 -49.72 0.22
CA TYR A 7 -19.97 -49.45 1.53
C TYR A 7 -18.84 -48.45 1.47
N LEU A 8 -18.08 -48.42 0.36
CA LEU A 8 -17.03 -47.43 0.13
C LEU A 8 -17.64 -46.03 -0.06
N PHE A 9 -18.75 -45.95 -0.77
CA PHE A 9 -19.46 -44.67 -0.99
C PHE A 9 -20.13 -44.15 0.30
N ALA A 10 -20.68 -45.05 1.13
CA ALA A 10 -21.23 -44.70 2.42
C ALA A 10 -20.15 -44.23 3.42
N LEU A 11 -18.94 -44.79 3.35
CA LEU A 11 -17.81 -44.40 4.20
C LEU A 11 -17.28 -42.99 3.83
N ILE A 12 -17.25 -42.67 2.54
CA ILE A 12 -16.80 -41.36 2.06
C ILE A 12 -17.82 -40.29 2.45
N CYS A 13 -19.12 -40.57 2.38
CA CYS A 13 -20.17 -39.63 2.78
C CYS A 13 -20.22 -39.36 4.30
N SER A 14 -19.76 -40.34 5.14
CA SER A 14 -19.75 -40.14 6.59
C SER A 14 -18.59 -39.29 7.10
N MET A 15 -17.52 -39.09 6.31
CA MET A 15 -16.40 -38.23 6.68
C MET A 15 -16.65 -36.73 6.28
N SER A 16 -17.66 -36.47 5.46
CA SER A 16 -18.01 -35.09 5.07
C SER A 16 -19.01 -34.41 6.00
N LEU A 17 -19.47 -35.07 7.07
CA LEU A 17 -20.47 -34.50 8.00
C LEU A 17 -19.86 -33.91 9.28
N PHE A 18 -18.54 -33.87 9.42
CA PHE A 18 -17.88 -33.27 10.59
C PHE A 18 -17.34 -31.85 10.36
N THR A 19 -17.69 -31.21 9.24
CA THR A 19 -17.43 -29.79 9.01
C THR A 19 -18.73 -28.97 9.00
N ALA A 20 -19.63 -29.30 9.93
CA ALA A 20 -20.81 -28.46 10.14
C ALA A 20 -20.85 -28.05 11.61
N CYS A 21 -20.94 -26.74 11.80
CA CYS A 21 -21.25 -26.01 13.03
C CYS A 21 -20.04 -25.63 13.90
N SER A 22 -19.39 -24.55 13.55
CA SER A 22 -19.43 -23.41 14.45
C SER A 22 -20.06 -22.26 13.69
N ASP A 23 -21.30 -21.98 13.99
CA ASP A 23 -22.01 -20.72 13.71
C ASP A 23 -21.36 -19.63 14.58
N ASP A 24 -20.16 -19.21 14.23
CA ASP A 24 -19.55 -17.94 14.56
C ASP A 24 -18.64 -17.63 13.38
N ASP A 25 -19.24 -17.18 12.28
CA ASP A 25 -18.57 -16.47 11.20
C ASP A 25 -18.11 -15.08 11.70
N GLU A 26 -17.43 -15.05 12.83
CA GLU A 26 -16.72 -13.86 13.27
C GLU A 26 -15.53 -13.70 12.32
N ALA A 27 -15.58 -12.66 11.50
CA ALA A 27 -14.50 -12.34 10.59
C ALA A 27 -13.16 -12.29 11.36
N PRO A 28 -12.09 -12.88 10.84
CA PRO A 28 -10.84 -12.97 11.58
C PRO A 28 -10.36 -11.60 12.03
N ASP A 29 -9.97 -11.48 13.31
CA ASP A 29 -9.45 -10.25 13.89
C ASP A 29 -7.92 -10.18 13.77
N TYR A 30 -7.45 -9.37 12.85
CA TYR A 30 -6.03 -9.08 12.62
C TYR A 30 -5.56 -7.78 13.29
N SER A 31 -6.36 -7.16 14.16
CA SER A 31 -6.09 -5.84 14.75
C SER A 31 -4.67 -5.70 15.31
N LYS A 32 -4.23 -6.68 16.10
CA LYS A 32 -2.89 -6.67 16.71
C LYS A 32 -1.77 -6.71 15.68
N VAL A 33 -1.91 -7.55 14.67
CA VAL A 33 -0.92 -7.71 13.59
C VAL A 33 -0.90 -6.48 12.70
N ILE A 34 -2.08 -5.92 12.39
CA ILE A 34 -2.15 -4.66 11.63
C ILE A 34 -1.37 -3.57 12.36
N GLU A 35 -1.60 -3.37 13.65
CA GLU A 35 -0.96 -2.31 14.44
C GLU A 35 0.55 -2.52 14.64
N SER A 36 0.99 -3.76 14.86
CA SER A 36 2.39 -4.05 15.16
C SER A 36 3.26 -4.26 13.92
N GLU A 37 2.71 -4.87 12.86
CA GLU A 37 3.49 -5.36 11.73
C GLU A 37 3.18 -4.67 10.40
N MET A 38 1.94 -4.17 10.21
CA MET A 38 1.51 -3.63 8.92
C MET A 38 1.38 -2.11 8.90
N ALA A 39 0.75 -1.53 9.92
CA ALA A 39 0.54 -0.08 9.95
C ALA A 39 1.86 0.68 9.99
N GLY A 40 1.97 1.75 9.20
CA GLY A 40 3.15 2.59 9.12
C GLY A 40 3.43 3.11 7.72
N ASN A 41 4.56 3.77 7.58
CA ASN A 41 5.04 4.30 6.32
C ASN A 41 5.92 3.26 5.62
N TYR A 42 5.79 3.18 4.30
CA TYR A 42 6.58 2.31 3.45
C TYR A 42 7.29 3.14 2.39
N LYS A 43 8.52 2.79 2.09
CA LYS A 43 9.32 3.36 1.00
C LYS A 43 9.54 2.29 -0.05
N GLY A 44 9.31 2.64 -1.29
CA GLY A 44 9.42 1.69 -2.39
C GLY A 44 9.47 2.36 -3.74
N THR A 45 9.15 1.59 -4.75
CA THR A 45 9.06 2.04 -6.14
C THR A 45 7.68 1.75 -6.71
N LEU A 46 7.22 2.66 -7.54
CA LEU A 46 5.97 2.57 -8.27
C LEU A 46 6.28 2.48 -9.76
N THR A 47 5.74 1.46 -10.41
CA THR A 47 5.88 1.23 -11.85
C THR A 47 4.52 1.33 -12.49
N VAL A 48 4.41 2.12 -13.54
CA VAL A 48 3.15 2.36 -14.27
C VAL A 48 3.26 1.80 -15.68
N THR A 49 2.22 1.10 -16.12
CA THR A 49 2.08 0.59 -17.48
C THR A 49 0.77 1.09 -18.07
N VAL A 50 0.84 1.80 -19.19
CA VAL A 50 -0.32 2.32 -19.93
C VAL A 50 -0.37 1.67 -21.30
N GLU A 51 -1.51 1.05 -21.65
CA GLU A 51 -1.71 0.39 -22.95
C GLU A 51 -0.53 -0.53 -23.33
N GLY A 52 0.03 -1.25 -22.34
CA GLY A 52 1.16 -2.17 -22.54
C GLY A 52 2.55 -1.52 -22.57
N THR A 53 2.64 -0.20 -22.49
CA THR A 53 3.93 0.51 -22.40
C THR A 53 4.28 0.80 -20.94
N THR A 54 5.37 0.20 -20.46
CA THR A 54 5.84 0.40 -19.07
C THR A 54 6.76 1.61 -19.00
N MET A 55 6.48 2.49 -18.04
CA MET A 55 7.29 3.67 -17.73
C MET A 55 8.42 3.32 -16.74
N PRO A 56 9.47 4.13 -16.66
CA PRO A 56 10.48 4.00 -15.63
C PRO A 56 9.85 4.01 -14.23
N SER A 57 10.34 3.14 -13.34
CA SER A 57 9.87 3.10 -11.96
C SER A 57 10.32 4.34 -11.19
N GLU A 58 9.44 4.90 -10.39
CA GLU A 58 9.69 6.09 -9.58
C GLU A 58 9.65 5.76 -8.09
N PRO A 59 10.51 6.39 -7.27
CA PRO A 59 10.43 6.27 -5.82
C PRO A 59 9.11 6.82 -5.30
N GLN A 60 8.44 6.06 -4.45
CA GLN A 60 7.18 6.46 -3.86
C GLN A 60 7.06 5.99 -2.43
N LYS A 61 6.43 6.81 -1.58
CA LYS A 61 6.03 6.43 -0.23
C LYS A 61 4.54 6.15 -0.21
N ILE A 62 4.15 5.12 0.53
CA ILE A 62 2.76 4.85 0.87
C ILE A 62 2.62 4.72 2.39
N LYS A 63 1.41 4.94 2.89
CA LYS A 63 1.06 4.73 4.29
C LYS A 63 -0.03 3.67 4.38
N ILE A 64 0.12 2.76 5.32
CA ILE A 64 -0.89 1.76 5.68
C ILE A 64 -1.41 2.07 7.07
N GLU A 65 -2.73 2.13 7.22
CA GLU A 65 -3.41 2.38 8.47
C GLU A 65 -4.49 1.33 8.72
N LYS A 66 -4.78 1.05 9.97
CA LYS A 66 -5.88 0.17 10.35
C LYS A 66 -7.21 0.85 10.03
N ALA A 67 -8.08 0.15 9.33
CA ALA A 67 -9.45 0.57 9.03
C ALA A 67 -10.49 -0.21 9.87
N GLY A 68 -10.16 -1.44 10.24
CA GLY A 68 -11.04 -2.32 11.01
C GLY A 68 -10.30 -3.56 11.52
N PRO A 69 -11.01 -4.52 12.12
CA PRO A 69 -10.39 -5.74 12.62
C PRO A 69 -9.69 -6.57 11.54
N SER A 70 -10.24 -6.58 10.33
CA SER A 70 -9.72 -7.29 9.16
C SER A 70 -9.60 -6.41 7.93
N ALA A 71 -9.37 -5.08 8.12
CA ALA A 71 -9.27 -4.13 7.02
C ALA A 71 -8.21 -3.07 7.26
N ILE A 72 -7.59 -2.63 6.17
CA ILE A 72 -6.58 -1.57 6.14
C ILE A 72 -6.98 -0.48 5.14
N ASN A 73 -6.52 0.74 5.39
CA ASN A 73 -6.45 1.81 4.39
C ASN A 73 -5.02 1.91 3.87
N LEU A 74 -4.90 2.18 2.58
CA LEU A 74 -3.62 2.43 1.93
C LEU A 74 -3.69 3.81 1.28
N SER A 75 -2.78 4.69 1.62
CA SER A 75 -2.73 6.06 1.09
C SER A 75 -1.41 6.36 0.41
N LEU A 76 -1.52 7.14 -0.67
CA LEU A 76 -0.45 7.62 -1.53
C LEU A 76 -0.59 9.14 -1.61
N ALA A 77 0.35 9.88 -1.04
CA ALA A 77 0.29 11.33 -1.03
C ALA A 77 0.92 11.94 -2.28
N ASN A 78 0.37 13.08 -2.72
CA ASN A 78 0.90 13.90 -3.80
C ASN A 78 1.16 13.13 -5.11
N PHE A 79 0.29 12.18 -5.44
CA PHE A 79 0.45 11.39 -6.66
C PHE A 79 0.20 12.26 -7.90
N SER A 80 1.08 12.14 -8.87
CA SER A 80 0.91 12.74 -10.20
C SER A 80 1.15 11.68 -11.26
N PHE A 81 0.41 11.78 -12.35
CA PHE A 81 0.50 10.83 -13.46
C PHE A 81 0.41 11.54 -14.79
N MET A 82 1.36 11.32 -15.70
CA MET A 82 1.42 11.95 -17.03
C MET A 82 1.30 13.48 -17.01
N GLY A 83 1.88 14.14 -16.00
CA GLY A 83 1.79 15.59 -15.82
C GLY A 83 0.46 16.09 -15.24
N ILE A 84 -0.46 15.19 -14.91
CA ILE A 84 -1.71 15.51 -14.20
C ILE A 84 -1.47 15.30 -12.70
N THR A 85 -1.64 16.33 -11.91
CA THR A 85 -1.63 16.21 -10.44
C THR A 85 -2.94 15.59 -10.00
N ILE A 86 -2.86 14.35 -9.50
CA ILE A 86 -4.02 13.61 -8.98
C ILE A 86 -4.24 13.95 -7.50
N GLY A 87 -3.16 14.29 -6.79
CA GLY A 87 -3.19 14.58 -5.36
C GLY A 87 -3.11 13.31 -4.51
N ASP A 88 -3.82 13.31 -3.40
CA ASP A 88 -3.81 12.18 -2.47
C ASP A 88 -4.79 11.10 -2.94
N VAL A 89 -4.29 9.88 -3.09
CA VAL A 89 -5.08 8.70 -3.44
C VAL A 89 -5.18 7.81 -2.22
N GLU A 90 -6.39 7.43 -1.84
CA GLU A 90 -6.65 6.56 -0.71
C GLU A 90 -7.51 5.37 -1.13
N LEU A 91 -7.01 4.15 -0.90
CA LEU A 91 -7.77 2.91 -1.00
C LEU A 91 -8.30 2.57 0.39
N LYS A 92 -9.62 2.69 0.56
CA LYS A 92 -10.27 2.49 1.86
C LYS A 92 -10.78 1.07 2.03
N ASN A 93 -10.74 0.61 3.29
CA ASN A 93 -11.33 -0.66 3.69
C ASN A 93 -10.88 -1.85 2.84
N CYS A 94 -9.58 -1.90 2.50
CA CYS A 94 -9.01 -3.07 1.84
C CYS A 94 -9.11 -4.28 2.78
N VAL A 95 -9.83 -5.31 2.34
CA VAL A 95 -10.13 -6.50 3.15
C VAL A 95 -8.91 -7.41 3.18
N LEU A 96 -8.51 -7.81 4.39
CA LEU A 96 -7.38 -8.71 4.64
C LEU A 96 -7.83 -10.17 4.68
N SER A 97 -6.96 -11.03 4.18
CA SER A 97 -7.00 -12.49 4.36
C SER A 97 -5.61 -12.98 4.66
N GLN A 98 -5.49 -14.07 5.43
CA GLN A 98 -4.21 -14.66 5.79
C GLN A 98 -4.03 -16.02 5.13
N ASN A 99 -2.86 -16.26 4.58
CA ASN A 99 -2.42 -17.57 4.09
C ASN A 99 -1.01 -17.85 4.61
N GLY A 100 -0.91 -18.67 5.66
CA GLY A 100 0.34 -18.89 6.37
C GLY A 100 0.88 -17.59 6.98
N ASN A 101 2.12 -17.23 6.62
CA ASN A 101 2.77 -16.00 7.10
C ASN A 101 2.59 -14.80 6.13
N VAL A 102 1.75 -14.94 5.10
CA VAL A 102 1.48 -13.90 4.12
C VAL A 102 0.06 -13.40 4.32
N TYR A 103 -0.09 -12.10 4.44
CA TYR A 103 -1.37 -11.43 4.42
C TYR A 103 -1.63 -10.89 3.01
N THR A 104 -2.80 -11.18 2.49
CA THR A 104 -3.26 -10.64 1.21
C THR A 104 -4.37 -9.64 1.46
N PHE A 105 -4.51 -8.65 0.62
CA PHE A 105 -5.62 -7.72 0.68
C PHE A 105 -6.17 -7.40 -0.70
N THR A 106 -7.43 -7.03 -0.73
CA THR A 106 -8.13 -6.54 -1.92
C THR A 106 -8.95 -5.30 -1.57
N GLY A 107 -9.05 -4.37 -2.50
CA GLY A 107 -9.85 -3.18 -2.35
C GLY A 107 -10.23 -2.59 -3.69
N THR A 108 -11.34 -1.87 -3.73
CA THR A 108 -11.79 -1.13 -4.91
C THR A 108 -12.12 0.29 -4.49
N GLN A 109 -11.68 1.27 -5.27
CA GLN A 109 -11.93 2.68 -5.03
C GLN A 109 -12.24 3.40 -6.33
N ASP A 110 -13.32 4.18 -6.33
CA ASP A 110 -13.60 5.13 -7.40
C ASP A 110 -12.96 6.47 -7.06
N LEU A 111 -12.30 7.06 -8.05
CA LEU A 111 -11.67 8.37 -7.96
C LEU A 111 -12.21 9.27 -9.08
N LYS A 112 -12.51 10.52 -8.73
CA LYS A 112 -12.89 11.53 -9.69
C LYS A 112 -12.18 12.85 -9.36
N VAL A 113 -11.34 13.30 -10.29
CA VAL A 113 -10.59 14.57 -10.20
C VAL A 113 -10.70 15.28 -11.53
N ASP A 114 -11.34 16.42 -11.55
CA ASP A 114 -11.58 17.22 -12.76
C ASP A 114 -12.18 16.41 -13.93
N ALA A 115 -11.43 16.30 -15.02
CA ALA A 115 -11.83 15.53 -16.22
C ALA A 115 -11.44 14.05 -16.15
N LEU A 116 -10.76 13.62 -15.07
CA LEU A 116 -10.38 12.22 -14.83
C LEU A 116 -11.43 11.54 -13.95
N SER A 117 -11.92 10.41 -14.40
CA SER A 117 -12.65 9.46 -13.55
C SER A 117 -12.01 8.09 -13.70
N CYS A 118 -11.80 7.36 -12.61
CA CYS A 118 -11.27 6.02 -12.67
C CYS A 118 -11.81 5.14 -11.55
N THR A 119 -11.84 3.83 -11.84
CA THR A 119 -12.03 2.77 -10.86
C THR A 119 -10.70 2.05 -10.67
N ILE A 120 -10.24 1.99 -9.43
CA ILE A 120 -9.01 1.33 -9.03
C ILE A 120 -9.37 0.01 -8.38
N ASN A 121 -8.92 -1.10 -8.94
CA ASN A 121 -9.02 -2.43 -8.35
C ASN A 121 -7.62 -2.83 -7.87
N ALA A 122 -7.45 -2.91 -6.56
CA ALA A 122 -6.18 -3.21 -5.93
C ALA A 122 -6.19 -4.59 -5.30
N LYS A 123 -5.07 -5.28 -5.41
CA LYS A 123 -4.73 -6.49 -4.67
C LYS A 123 -3.29 -6.39 -4.22
N GLY A 124 -2.99 -6.92 -3.06
CA GLY A 124 -1.62 -6.85 -2.57
C GLY A 124 -1.31 -7.91 -1.54
N THR A 125 -0.04 -7.94 -1.18
CA THR A 125 0.52 -8.86 -0.18
C THR A 125 1.38 -8.09 0.81
N ILE A 126 1.33 -8.50 2.07
CA ILE A 126 2.20 -7.97 3.14
C ILE A 126 2.85 -9.18 3.82
N ALA A 127 4.16 -9.20 3.84
CA ALA A 127 4.95 -10.22 4.53
C ALA A 127 6.34 -9.68 4.91
N ASN A 128 6.84 -10.00 6.09
CA ASN A 128 8.20 -9.66 6.52
C ASN A 128 8.55 -8.18 6.32
N SER A 129 7.66 -7.28 6.70
CA SER A 129 7.79 -5.82 6.52
C SER A 129 7.86 -5.35 5.04
N ALA A 130 7.64 -6.23 4.08
CA ALA A 130 7.52 -5.88 2.67
C ALA A 130 6.05 -5.85 2.24
N VAL A 131 5.74 -4.94 1.33
CA VAL A 131 4.44 -4.82 0.71
C VAL A 131 4.59 -4.81 -0.81
N LYS A 132 3.71 -5.55 -1.47
CA LYS A 132 3.49 -5.45 -2.92
C LYS A 132 2.04 -5.16 -3.17
N VAL A 133 1.77 -4.21 -4.05
CA VAL A 133 0.41 -3.82 -4.48
C VAL A 133 0.35 -3.82 -5.99
N ASP A 134 -0.58 -4.58 -6.53
CA ASP A 134 -0.94 -4.56 -7.95
C ASP A 134 -2.29 -3.84 -8.08
N MET A 135 -2.37 -2.82 -8.93
CA MET A 135 -3.58 -2.05 -9.18
C MET A 135 -3.91 -2.07 -10.66
N ASP A 136 -5.11 -2.52 -10.98
CA ASP A 136 -5.71 -2.38 -12.32
C ASP A 136 -6.64 -1.17 -12.27
N ILE A 137 -6.41 -0.19 -13.14
CA ILE A 137 -7.11 1.09 -13.15
C ILE A 137 -7.79 1.28 -14.50
N ASP A 138 -9.11 1.36 -14.46
CA ASP A 138 -9.93 1.74 -15.61
C ASP A 138 -10.17 3.25 -15.56
N ALA A 139 -9.41 3.99 -16.34
CA ALA A 139 -9.44 5.46 -16.36
C ALA A 139 -10.22 6.00 -17.57
N THR A 140 -10.91 7.11 -17.36
CA THR A 140 -11.53 7.91 -18.42
C THR A 140 -11.02 9.35 -18.29
N VAL A 141 -10.33 9.84 -19.30
CA VAL A 141 -9.77 11.20 -19.36
C VAL A 141 -10.36 11.92 -20.57
N GLY A 142 -11.13 12.98 -20.37
CA GLY A 142 -11.76 13.72 -21.46
C GLY A 142 -12.67 12.88 -22.36
N GLY A 143 -13.27 11.79 -21.82
CA GLY A 143 -14.12 10.86 -22.54
C GLY A 143 -13.37 9.69 -23.20
N LEU A 144 -12.05 9.66 -23.17
CA LEU A 144 -11.23 8.55 -23.68
C LEU A 144 -10.96 7.55 -22.55
N LYS A 145 -11.21 6.28 -22.83
CA LYS A 145 -10.94 5.17 -21.89
C LYS A 145 -9.51 4.70 -22.04
N GLN A 146 -8.84 4.47 -20.92
CA GLN A 146 -7.48 3.94 -20.86
C GLN A 146 -7.38 2.89 -19.76
N SER A 147 -6.65 1.81 -20.02
CA SER A 147 -6.29 0.81 -19.02
C SER A 147 -4.88 1.09 -18.51
N VAL A 148 -4.76 1.25 -17.21
CA VAL A 148 -3.49 1.54 -16.53
C VAL A 148 -3.24 0.46 -15.49
N LYS A 149 -2.03 -0.12 -15.51
CA LYS A 149 -1.56 -1.03 -14.48
C LYS A 149 -0.50 -0.34 -13.66
N VAL A 150 -0.64 -0.42 -12.34
CA VAL A 150 0.33 0.13 -11.41
C VAL A 150 0.80 -0.97 -10.48
N VAL A 151 2.10 -1.10 -10.33
CA VAL A 151 2.73 -2.01 -9.37
C VAL A 151 3.55 -1.19 -8.40
N TYR A 152 3.29 -1.36 -7.11
CA TYR A 152 4.11 -0.82 -6.04
C TYR A 152 4.80 -1.94 -5.28
N GLU A 153 6.09 -1.78 -5.02
CA GLU A 153 6.86 -2.68 -4.18
C GLU A 153 7.68 -1.85 -3.18
N GLY A 154 7.54 -2.13 -1.89
CA GLY A 154 8.19 -1.34 -0.85
C GLY A 154 8.40 -2.09 0.45
N THR A 155 9.17 -1.47 1.34
CA THR A 155 9.47 -1.97 2.68
C THR A 155 9.04 -0.96 3.73
N ARG A 156 8.61 -1.46 4.89
CA ARG A 156 8.18 -0.63 6.02
C ARG A 156 9.37 0.12 6.59
N LEU A 157 9.19 1.41 6.81
CA LEU A 157 10.15 2.24 7.50
C LEU A 157 10.08 1.99 9.01
N THR A 158 11.23 1.82 9.64
CA THR A 158 11.36 1.57 11.09
C THR A 158 12.28 2.60 11.73
N GLY A 159 12.04 2.91 13.01
CA GLY A 159 12.87 3.86 13.76
C GLY A 159 12.75 5.30 13.25
N SER A 160 13.87 6.00 13.17
CA SER A 160 13.92 7.41 12.73
C SER A 160 13.49 7.63 11.27
N GLU A 161 13.58 6.62 10.42
CA GLU A 161 13.13 6.71 9.02
C GLU A 161 11.61 6.80 8.87
N SER A 162 10.85 6.38 9.89
CA SER A 162 9.39 6.48 9.90
C SER A 162 8.88 7.89 10.20
N SER A 163 9.73 8.75 10.76
CA SER A 163 9.41 10.13 11.10
C SER A 163 9.60 11.01 9.86
N GLU A 164 8.59 11.78 9.48
CA GLU A 164 8.80 12.87 8.53
C GLU A 164 9.58 13.96 9.24
N ALA A 165 10.76 14.32 8.72
CA ALA A 165 11.53 15.44 9.23
C ALA A 165 10.71 16.72 9.05
N LYS A 166 10.24 17.27 10.15
CA LYS A 166 9.46 18.50 10.14
C LYS A 166 10.42 19.67 10.35
N ILE A 167 10.71 20.40 9.28
CA ILE A 167 11.44 21.67 9.40
C ILE A 167 10.51 22.68 10.05
N THR A 168 10.72 22.98 11.32
CA THR A 168 9.89 23.93 12.07
C THR A 168 10.35 25.37 11.92
N ALA A 169 11.65 25.60 11.76
CA ALA A 169 12.23 26.90 11.43
C ALA A 169 13.68 26.73 10.97
N PHE A 170 14.13 27.63 10.11
CA PHE A 170 15.56 27.85 9.85
C PHE A 170 15.79 29.36 9.76
N SER A 171 16.97 29.79 10.22
CA SER A 171 17.40 31.18 10.12
C SER A 171 18.75 31.25 9.41
N PHE A 172 18.88 32.23 8.53
CA PHE A 172 20.16 32.56 7.92
C PHE A 172 20.72 33.81 8.58
N ASP A 173 21.98 33.72 9.02
CA ASP A 173 22.71 34.91 9.44
C ASP A 173 23.34 35.57 8.21
N MET A 174 22.73 36.65 7.75
CA MET A 174 23.18 37.44 6.60
C MET A 174 24.15 38.56 6.98
N SER A 175 24.64 38.58 8.21
CA SER A 175 25.47 39.71 8.73
C SER A 175 26.87 39.77 8.12
N ASN A 176 27.28 38.77 7.35
CA ASN A 176 28.61 38.71 6.75
C ASN A 176 28.57 38.40 5.25
N GLU A 177 28.64 39.44 4.42
CA GLU A 177 28.61 39.33 2.95
C GLU A 177 29.81 38.57 2.36
N ALA A 178 30.86 38.30 3.14
CA ALA A 178 32.07 37.63 2.68
C ALA A 178 31.99 36.09 2.62
N ASN A 179 30.93 35.51 3.14
CA ASN A 179 30.75 34.06 3.21
C ASN A 179 29.62 33.60 2.28
N ALA A 180 29.93 33.35 1.02
CA ALA A 180 29.03 32.58 0.19
C ALA A 180 28.92 31.18 0.79
N ILE A 181 27.77 30.86 1.43
CA ILE A 181 27.50 29.50 1.94
C ILE A 181 27.08 28.66 0.76
N VAL A 182 27.95 27.74 0.34
CA VAL A 182 27.60 26.71 -0.61
C VAL A 182 27.02 25.55 0.22
N ILE A 183 25.71 25.37 0.17
CA ILE A 183 25.05 24.24 0.79
C ILE A 183 25.06 23.11 -0.22
N GLU A 184 25.94 22.12 -0.03
CA GLU A 184 26.00 20.99 -0.96
C GLU A 184 24.90 19.97 -0.72
N GLN A 185 24.63 19.57 0.53
CA GLN A 185 23.52 18.72 0.91
C GLN A 185 23.14 18.92 2.38
N PRO A 186 21.84 18.99 2.72
CA PRO A 186 21.42 18.97 4.11
C PRO A 186 21.56 17.56 4.69
N VAL A 187 22.13 17.46 5.89
CA VAL A 187 22.18 16.21 6.66
C VAL A 187 21.12 16.26 7.75
N ILE A 188 20.22 15.30 7.74
CA ILE A 188 19.23 15.12 8.80
C ILE A 188 19.82 14.23 9.88
N ASN A 189 20.01 14.76 11.08
CA ASN A 189 20.55 14.06 12.22
C ASN A 189 19.50 13.17 12.90
N GLU A 190 19.95 12.24 13.75
CA GLU A 190 19.08 11.33 14.49
C GLU A 190 18.08 12.04 15.41
N ASP A 191 18.36 13.26 15.85
CA ASP A 191 17.49 14.12 16.67
C ASP A 191 16.52 14.99 15.83
N ASN A 192 16.41 14.73 14.51
CA ASN A 192 15.65 15.51 13.54
C ASN A 192 16.14 16.97 13.34
N THR A 193 17.34 17.28 13.75
CA THR A 193 17.97 18.55 13.37
C THR A 193 18.60 18.44 11.99
N ILE A 194 18.68 19.57 11.29
CA ILE A 194 19.30 19.65 9.96
C ILE A 194 20.61 20.41 10.10
N THR A 195 21.69 19.78 9.68
CA THR A 195 22.98 20.46 9.55
C THR A 195 23.33 20.68 8.09
N PHE A 196 23.96 21.81 7.81
CA PHE A 196 24.45 22.16 6.48
C PHE A 196 25.98 22.18 6.56
N SER A 197 26.63 21.43 5.68
CA SER A 197 28.10 21.53 5.52
C SER A 197 28.46 22.81 4.77
N ARG A 198 29.61 23.37 5.15
CA ARG A 198 30.20 24.54 4.51
C ARG A 198 31.17 24.10 3.45
#